data_e6470c3c809756e51523f7c88602e08a
#
_entry.id   e6470c3c809756e51523f7c88602e08a
#
_cell.length_a   1.000
_cell.length_b   1.000
_cell.length_c   1.000
_cell.angle_alpha   90.00
_cell.angle_beta   90.00
_cell.angle_gamma   90.00
#
_symmetry.space_group_name_H-M   'P 1'
#
loop_
_entity.id
_entity.type
_entity.pdbx_description
1 polymer ?
#
loop_
_entity_poly.entity_id
_entity_poly.type
_entity_poly.pdbx_seq_one_letter_code
_entity_poly.pdbx_strand_id
1 'polypeptide(L)'
;MATNIPELKAECTRQGVTLEELASRIGVNNATLYRKMTGKSEFYRNELQVIRDVLCLNDEKFLLIFFDNKLAKMQEKQSAY
;
A
#
# COMPACT_ATOMS: atom_id res chain seq x y z
N MET A 1 -1.17 9.74 4.46
CA MET A 1 -0.29 8.56 4.40
C MET A 1 0.14 8.34 2.97
N ALA A 2 1.44 8.24 2.75
CA ALA A 2 1.95 8.05 1.41
C ALA A 2 2.28 6.58 1.21
N THR A 3 1.88 6.04 0.09
CA THR A 3 2.13 4.65 -0.25
C THR A 3 3.48 4.53 -0.95
N ASN A 4 4.22 3.50 -0.63
CA ASN A 4 5.45 3.20 -1.36
C ASN A 4 5.04 2.56 -2.69
N ILE A 5 4.81 3.40 -3.68
CA ILE A 5 4.26 2.97 -4.96
C ILE A 5 5.12 1.95 -5.68
N PRO A 6 6.44 2.14 -5.78
CA PRO A 6 7.26 1.14 -6.46
C PRO A 6 7.16 -0.24 -5.81
N GLU A 7 7.11 -0.27 -4.48
CA GLU A 7 7.01 -1.54 -3.78
C GLU A 7 5.63 -2.18 -3.99
N LEU A 8 4.59 -1.36 -3.99
CA LEU A 8 3.25 -1.87 -4.25
C LEU A 8 3.17 -2.47 -5.65
N LYS A 9 3.72 -1.75 -6.63
CA LYS A 9 3.71 -2.26 -8.00
C LYS A 9 4.52 -3.55 -8.13
N ALA A 10 5.62 -3.64 -7.40
CA ALA A 10 6.44 -4.85 -7.43
C ALA A 10 5.67 -6.04 -6.88
N GLU A 11 4.91 -5.83 -5.81
CA GLU A 11 4.13 -6.91 -5.23
C GLU A 11 2.99 -7.32 -6.17
N CYS A 12 2.38 -6.36 -6.83
CA CYS A 12 1.34 -6.66 -7.80
C CYS A 12 1.91 -7.54 -8.91
N THR A 13 3.08 -7.17 -9.42
CA THR A 13 3.73 -7.94 -10.46
C THR A 13 4.06 -9.35 -9.98
N ARG A 14 4.56 -9.44 -8.75
CA ARG A 14 4.94 -10.72 -8.18
C ARG A 14 3.75 -11.65 -8.05
N GLN A 15 2.58 -11.10 -7.73
CA GLN A 15 1.37 -11.89 -7.57
C GLN A 15 0.56 -12.01 -8.85
N GLY A 16 1.01 -11.38 -9.94
CA GLY A 16 0.30 -11.44 -11.20
C GLY A 16 -1.00 -10.64 -11.21
N VAL A 17 -1.05 -9.57 -10.44
CA VAL A 17 -2.25 -8.73 -10.31
C VAL A 17 -1.93 -7.37 -10.90
N THR A 18 -2.81 -6.84 -11.75
CA THR A 18 -2.62 -5.48 -12.26
C THR A 18 -3.21 -4.48 -11.28
N LEU A 19 -2.78 -3.22 -11.40
CA LEU A 19 -3.36 -2.18 -10.56
C LEU A 19 -4.85 -2.01 -10.85
N GLU A 20 -5.23 -2.20 -12.11
CA GLU A 20 -6.63 -2.11 -12.49
C GLU A 20 -7.44 -3.19 -11.78
N GLU A 21 -6.90 -4.39 -11.73
CA GLU A 21 -7.54 -5.49 -11.05
C GLU A 21 -7.61 -5.22 -9.54
N LEU A 22 -6.56 -4.65 -8.99
CA LEU A 22 -6.55 -4.31 -7.58
C LEU A 22 -7.63 -3.28 -7.26
N ALA A 23 -7.78 -2.26 -8.11
CA ALA A 23 -8.81 -1.25 -7.93
C ALA A 23 -10.19 -1.91 -7.93
N SER A 24 -10.40 -2.84 -8.86
CA SER A 24 -11.65 -3.55 -8.93
C SER A 24 -11.94 -4.33 -7.65
N ARG A 25 -10.91 -4.96 -7.11
CA ARG A 25 -11.07 -5.76 -5.90
C ARG A 25 -11.44 -4.92 -4.70
N ILE A 26 -10.92 -3.72 -4.60
CA ILE A 26 -11.26 -2.84 -3.47
C ILE A 26 -12.49 -1.98 -3.76
N GLY A 27 -13.03 -2.08 -4.97
CA GLY A 27 -14.30 -1.42 -5.30
C GLY A 27 -14.18 0.03 -5.72
N VAL A 28 -13.05 0.41 -6.31
CA VAL A 28 -12.85 1.79 -6.79
C VAL A 28 -12.37 1.75 -8.23
N ASN A 29 -12.42 2.90 -8.91
CA ASN A 29 -11.88 2.94 -10.25
C ASN A 29 -10.38 3.28 -10.19
N ASN A 30 -9.73 3.23 -11.35
CA ASN A 30 -8.29 3.46 -11.40
C ASN A 30 -7.88 4.83 -10.92
N ALA A 31 -8.64 5.84 -11.29
CA ALA A 31 -8.30 7.21 -10.88
C ALA A 31 -8.36 7.34 -9.36
N THR A 32 -9.35 6.73 -8.74
CA THR A 32 -9.49 6.77 -7.30
C THR A 32 -8.35 6.01 -6.63
N LEU A 33 -7.97 4.87 -7.20
CA LEU A 33 -6.85 4.11 -6.65
C LEU A 33 -5.57 4.95 -6.70
N TYR A 34 -5.32 5.64 -7.81
CA TYR A 34 -4.14 6.47 -7.91
C TYR A 34 -4.16 7.61 -6.90
N ARG A 35 -5.31 8.22 -6.69
CA ARG A 35 -5.39 9.28 -5.69
C ARG A 35 -5.07 8.75 -4.29
N LYS A 36 -5.50 7.55 -4.00
CA LYS A 36 -5.19 6.94 -2.69
C LYS A 36 -3.71 6.60 -2.60
N MET A 37 -3.13 6.10 -3.68
CA MET A 37 -1.72 5.75 -3.69
C MET A 37 -0.82 6.97 -3.53
N THR A 38 -1.20 8.10 -4.10
CA THR A 38 -0.38 9.29 -4.02
C THR A 38 -0.64 10.12 -2.77
N GLY A 39 -1.56 9.70 -1.94
CA GLY A 39 -1.82 10.39 -0.69
C GLY A 39 -2.86 11.49 -0.78
N LYS A 40 -3.48 11.68 -1.94
CA LYS A 40 -4.52 12.69 -2.08
C LYS A 40 -5.81 12.23 -1.40
N SER A 41 -6.00 10.94 -1.30
CA SER A 41 -7.11 10.36 -0.57
C SER A 41 -6.53 9.27 0.31
N GLU A 42 -7.22 8.95 1.38
CA GLU A 42 -6.76 7.91 2.29
C GLU A 42 -7.36 6.57 1.92
N PHE A 43 -6.61 5.51 2.16
CA PHE A 43 -7.15 4.17 2.07
C PHE A 43 -8.00 3.92 3.31
N TYR A 44 -9.15 3.29 3.12
CA TYR A 44 -9.95 2.87 4.25
C TYR A 44 -9.43 1.54 4.76
N ARG A 45 -9.74 1.23 6.00
CA ARG A 45 -9.25 0.01 6.62
C ARG A 45 -9.61 -1.23 5.82
N ASN A 46 -10.86 -1.32 5.37
CA ASN A 46 -11.29 -2.48 4.61
C ASN A 46 -10.58 -2.59 3.27
N GLU A 47 -10.22 -1.45 2.67
CA GLU A 47 -9.47 -1.46 1.42
C GLU A 47 -8.06 -1.99 1.64
N LEU A 48 -7.42 -1.55 2.70
CA LEU A 48 -6.08 -2.04 3.04
C LEU A 48 -6.11 -3.54 3.30
N GLN A 49 -7.16 -4.01 3.96
CA GLN A 49 -7.29 -5.44 4.25
C GLN A 49 -7.42 -6.24 2.96
N VAL A 50 -8.20 -5.74 2.00
CA VAL A 50 -8.35 -6.43 0.73
C VAL A 50 -7.02 -6.48 -0.02
N ILE A 51 -6.28 -5.37 -0.04
CA ILE A 51 -4.99 -5.33 -0.70
C ILE A 51 -4.04 -6.33 -0.05
N ARG A 52 -4.03 -6.36 1.26
CA ARG A 52 -3.17 -7.29 1.98
C ARG A 52 -3.50 -8.73 1.61
N ASP A 53 -4.78 -9.05 1.55
CA ASP A 53 -5.21 -10.41 1.21
C ASP A 53 -4.89 -10.77 -0.23
N VAL A 54 -5.19 -9.86 -1.16
CA VAL A 54 -4.96 -10.12 -2.58
C VAL A 54 -3.50 -10.31 -2.89
N LEU A 55 -2.65 -9.52 -2.26
CA LEU A 55 -1.20 -9.57 -2.51
C LEU A 55 -0.46 -10.47 -1.54
N CYS A 56 -1.17 -11.11 -0.63
CA CYS A 56 -0.58 -12.03 0.34
C CYS A 56 0.56 -11.38 1.11
N LEU A 57 0.33 -10.17 1.59
CA LEU A 57 1.37 -9.42 2.29
C LEU A 57 1.47 -9.85 3.74
N ASN A 58 2.71 -10.08 4.20
CA ASN A 58 2.91 -10.28 5.63
C ASN A 58 2.99 -8.91 6.29
N ASP A 59 3.09 -8.88 7.60
CA ASP A 59 3.08 -7.62 8.35
C ASP A 59 4.21 -6.70 7.92
N GLU A 60 5.38 -7.25 7.74
CA GLU A 60 6.55 -6.47 7.40
C GLU A 60 6.38 -5.81 6.03
N LYS A 61 5.92 -6.57 5.06
CA LYS A 61 5.73 -6.05 3.72
C LYS A 61 4.59 -5.03 3.69
N PHE A 62 3.53 -5.30 4.42
CA PHE A 62 2.40 -4.40 4.50
C PHE A 62 2.83 -3.04 5.07
N LEU A 63 3.62 -3.06 6.13
CA LEU A 63 4.11 -1.83 6.73
C LEU A 63 5.07 -1.11 5.80
N LEU A 64 5.90 -1.85 5.09
CA LEU A 64 6.82 -1.27 4.13
C LEU A 64 6.09 -0.49 3.05
N ILE A 65 5.01 -1.04 2.55
CA ILE A 65 4.28 -0.41 1.46
C ILE A 65 3.47 0.80 1.94
N PHE A 66 2.81 0.68 3.07
CA PHE A 66 1.84 1.69 3.47
C PHE A 66 2.32 2.63 4.56
N PHE A 67 3.35 2.27 5.29
CA PHE A 67 3.81 3.10 6.41
C PHE A 67 5.31 3.33 6.40
N ASP A 68 5.96 2.88 5.35
CA ASP A 68 7.41 2.87 5.28
C ASP A 68 8.08 4.18 5.63
N ASN A 69 7.68 5.23 4.99
CA ASN A 69 8.36 6.50 5.18
C ASN A 69 8.33 6.98 6.61
N LYS A 70 7.19 6.87 7.23
CA LYS A 70 7.07 7.34 8.57
C LYS A 70 7.81 6.49 9.56
N LEU A 71 7.69 5.19 9.40
CA LEU A 71 8.34 4.28 10.33
C LEU A 71 9.84 4.34 10.20
N ALA A 72 10.32 4.42 8.97
CA ALA A 72 11.75 4.48 8.76
C ALA A 72 12.35 5.71 9.41
N LYS A 73 11.69 6.84 9.23
CA LYS A 73 12.20 8.05 9.82
C LYS A 73 12.16 8.02 11.30
N MET A 74 11.09 7.51 11.85
CA MET A 74 10.99 7.43 13.29
C MET A 74 12.03 6.54 13.87
N GLN A 75 12.28 5.42 13.22
CA GLN A 75 13.28 4.51 13.72
C GLN A 75 14.66 5.10 13.64
N GLU A 76 14.92 5.85 12.61
CA GLU A 76 16.20 6.49 12.51
C GLU A 76 16.41 7.47 13.61
N LYS A 77 15.32 8.15 13.98
CA LYS A 77 15.45 9.09 14.98
C LYS A 77 15.46 8.51 16.24
N GLN A 78 14.68 7.61 16.45
CA GLN A 78 14.58 7.17 17.62
C GLN A 78 14.85 5.97 17.80
N SER A 79 15.06 5.63 16.99
CA SER A 79 15.27 4.57 17.03
C SER A 79 15.54 4.44 18.06
N ALA A 80 15.41 5.03 18.21
CA ALA A 80 15.56 5.06 18.93
C ALA A 80 14.63 5.35 19.49
N TYR A 81 14.18 5.55 19.69
CA TYR A 81 13.32 5.94 20.39
C TYR A 81 13.17 5.22 21.31
#